data_9a3ddaa0e518877fd92d3c7c9c8fbe1d
#
_entry.id   9a3ddaa0e518877fd92d3c7c9c8fbe1d
#
_cell.length_a   1.000
_cell.length_b   1.000
_cell.length_c   1.000
_cell.angle_alpha   90.00
_cell.angle_beta   90.00
_cell.angle_gamma   90.00
#
_symmetry.space_group_name_H-M   'P 1'
#
loop_
_entity.id
_entity.type
_entity.pdbx_description
1 polymer ?
#
loop_
_entity_poly.entity_id
_entity_poly.type
_entity_poly.pdbx_seq_one_letter_code
_entity_poly.pdbx_strand_id
1 'polypeptide(L)'
;NPLTGKNGATYTYGPQKGADAEALNTLEDGMKNIAALYDAAAGRKVSTECGAGAAGGMGAMLSALLGAELTHGSAAVLNAVGFDALLGDTDLVITGEGQLDASSADNGKAVGEVVKRCAANSGGAVPVFIVAGRLGMGYEHIYELANAGVFSTIVTDEQPNADGDCDAETRLRLASERMFRCIASSFSVNSQRSGRGMRR
;
A
#
# COMPACT_ATOMS: atom_id res chain seq x y z
N ASN A 1 2.78 -13.09 -1.69
CA ASN A 1 2.36 -14.27 -2.46
C ASN A 1 3.28 -15.44 -2.16
N PRO A 2 2.77 -16.69 -2.13
CA PRO A 2 3.60 -17.90 -2.10
C PRO A 2 4.38 -18.06 -3.42
N LEU A 3 5.30 -19.01 -3.44
CA LEU A 3 6.10 -19.29 -4.64
C LEU A 3 5.24 -19.89 -5.75
N THR A 4 4.40 -20.86 -5.42
CA THR A 4 3.61 -21.67 -6.36
C THR A 4 2.11 -21.65 -6.02
N GLY A 5 1.30 -22.19 -6.94
CA GLY A 5 -0.14 -22.34 -6.78
C GLY A 5 -0.96 -21.20 -7.36
N LYS A 6 -2.29 -21.27 -7.22
CA LYS A 6 -3.23 -20.32 -7.83
C LYS A 6 -2.94 -18.86 -7.50
N ASN A 7 -2.48 -18.58 -6.28
CA ASN A 7 -2.10 -17.25 -5.79
C ASN A 7 -0.58 -17.08 -5.74
N GLY A 8 0.17 -17.96 -6.42
CA GLY A 8 1.62 -17.92 -6.50
C GLY A 8 2.15 -16.81 -7.38
N ALA A 9 3.47 -16.59 -7.30
CA ALA A 9 4.14 -15.52 -8.02
C ALA A 9 3.92 -15.58 -9.54
N THR A 10 3.90 -16.79 -10.13
CA THR A 10 3.72 -16.98 -11.57
C THR A 10 2.39 -16.42 -12.07
N TYR A 11 1.29 -16.86 -11.50
CA TYR A 11 -0.04 -16.44 -11.94
C TYR A 11 -0.40 -15.02 -11.53
N THR A 12 0.17 -14.53 -10.44
CA THR A 12 -0.09 -13.15 -9.98
C THR A 12 0.66 -12.12 -10.82
N TYR A 13 1.90 -12.36 -11.17
CA TYR A 13 2.77 -11.37 -11.79
C TYR A 13 3.15 -11.66 -13.24
N GLY A 14 2.97 -12.89 -13.70
CA GLY A 14 3.30 -13.30 -15.07
C GLY A 14 2.53 -12.54 -16.14
N PRO A 15 1.18 -12.39 -16.02
CA PRO A 15 0.38 -11.70 -17.04
C PRO A 15 0.82 -10.27 -17.31
N GLN A 16 1.10 -9.48 -16.28
CA GLN A 16 1.55 -8.09 -16.42
C GLN A 16 2.95 -7.97 -17.05
N LYS A 17 3.71 -9.08 -17.09
CA LYS A 17 5.04 -9.18 -17.73
C LYS A 17 4.96 -9.78 -19.12
N GLY A 18 3.75 -10.00 -19.65
CA GLY A 18 3.51 -10.47 -21.01
C GLY A 18 3.44 -12.00 -21.15
N ALA A 19 3.37 -12.76 -20.06
CA ALA A 19 3.20 -14.20 -20.16
C ALA A 19 1.75 -14.56 -20.58
N ASP A 20 1.61 -15.33 -21.64
CA ASP A 20 0.37 -15.96 -22.05
C ASP A 20 0.09 -17.24 -21.24
N ALA A 21 -1.03 -17.91 -21.54
CA ALA A 21 -1.46 -19.08 -20.78
C ALA A 21 -0.47 -20.27 -20.88
N GLU A 22 0.20 -20.45 -22.02
CA GLU A 22 1.18 -21.51 -22.23
C GLU A 22 2.47 -21.21 -21.45
N ALA A 23 2.95 -19.97 -21.53
CA ALA A 23 4.10 -19.50 -20.77
C ALA A 23 3.85 -19.59 -19.25
N LEU A 24 2.66 -19.22 -18.77
CA LEU A 24 2.30 -19.35 -17.35
C LEU A 24 2.37 -20.78 -16.86
N ASN A 25 1.87 -21.75 -17.63
CA ASN A 25 1.96 -23.16 -17.27
C ASN A 25 3.40 -23.66 -17.23
N THR A 26 4.20 -23.30 -18.23
CA THR A 26 5.63 -23.66 -18.28
C THR A 26 6.40 -23.08 -17.09
N LEU A 27 6.16 -21.80 -16.77
CA LEU A 27 6.80 -21.13 -15.65
C LEU A 27 6.36 -21.75 -14.30
N GLU A 28 5.08 -22.06 -14.15
CA GLU A 28 4.55 -22.66 -12.91
C GLU A 28 5.14 -24.05 -12.69
N ASP A 29 5.31 -24.85 -13.73
CA ASP A 29 5.92 -26.17 -13.61
C ASP A 29 7.42 -26.06 -13.23
N GLY A 30 8.12 -25.08 -13.79
CA GLY A 30 9.49 -24.74 -13.37
C GLY A 30 9.53 -24.32 -11.88
N MET A 31 8.59 -23.46 -11.46
CA MET A 31 8.49 -23.03 -10.06
C MET A 31 8.18 -24.19 -9.11
N LYS A 32 7.31 -25.14 -9.49
CA LYS A 32 7.04 -26.33 -8.68
C LYS A 32 8.29 -27.21 -8.52
N ASN A 33 9.08 -27.37 -9.59
CA ASN A 33 10.31 -28.13 -9.53
C ASN A 33 11.31 -27.53 -8.54
N ILE A 34 11.56 -26.22 -8.62
CA ILE A 34 12.48 -25.56 -7.68
C ILE A 34 11.91 -25.48 -6.26
N ALA A 35 10.59 -25.34 -6.10
CA ALA A 35 9.91 -25.36 -4.82
C ALA A 35 10.16 -26.68 -4.07
N ALA A 36 10.10 -27.81 -4.76
CA ALA A 36 10.39 -29.11 -4.16
C ALA A 36 11.82 -29.20 -3.62
N LEU A 37 12.78 -28.62 -4.31
CA LEU A 37 14.19 -28.58 -3.87
C LEU A 37 14.36 -27.67 -2.65
N TYR A 38 13.73 -26.50 -2.64
CA TYR A 38 13.79 -25.58 -1.51
C TYR A 38 13.12 -26.17 -0.27
N ASP A 39 11.94 -26.77 -0.42
CA ASP A 39 11.24 -27.44 0.68
C ASP A 39 12.07 -28.58 1.28
N ALA A 40 12.69 -29.39 0.42
CA ALA A 40 13.57 -30.47 0.86
C ALA A 40 14.82 -29.95 1.59
N ALA A 41 15.47 -28.92 1.07
CA ALA A 41 16.64 -28.31 1.69
C ALA A 41 16.33 -27.68 3.06
N ALA A 42 15.16 -27.05 3.18
CA ALA A 42 14.72 -26.40 4.42
C ALA A 42 14.17 -27.40 5.46
N GLY A 43 13.78 -28.61 5.05
CA GLY A 43 13.04 -29.54 5.90
C GLY A 43 11.63 -29.07 6.28
N ARG A 44 11.08 -28.08 5.58
CA ARG A 44 9.76 -27.47 5.80
C ARG A 44 9.19 -26.89 4.51
N LYS A 45 7.91 -26.53 4.50
CA LYS A 45 7.21 -26.00 3.33
C LYS A 45 7.42 -24.48 3.14
N VAL A 46 8.62 -24.06 2.73
CA VAL A 46 8.93 -22.65 2.44
C VAL A 46 8.20 -22.15 1.19
N SER A 47 7.91 -23.00 0.23
CA SER A 47 7.26 -22.64 -1.03
C SER A 47 5.85 -22.07 -0.86
N THR A 48 5.18 -22.34 0.24
CA THR A 48 3.81 -21.89 0.55
C THR A 48 3.77 -20.70 1.50
N GLU A 49 4.90 -20.23 2.00
CA GLU A 49 4.99 -19.10 2.91
C GLU A 49 4.65 -17.78 2.22
N CYS A 50 4.09 -16.85 2.97
CA CYS A 50 3.91 -15.48 2.52
C CYS A 50 5.26 -14.86 2.19
N GLY A 51 5.40 -14.27 0.99
CA GLY A 51 6.67 -13.68 0.54
C GLY A 51 7.62 -14.66 -0.17
N ALA A 52 7.36 -15.96 -0.16
CA ALA A 52 8.17 -16.96 -0.84
C ALA A 52 8.33 -16.68 -2.35
N GLY A 53 7.27 -16.15 -2.98
CA GLY A 53 7.25 -15.75 -4.39
C GLY A 53 7.95 -14.41 -4.68
N ALA A 54 8.40 -13.68 -3.67
CA ALA A 54 9.03 -12.37 -3.85
C ALA A 54 10.27 -12.46 -4.75
N ALA A 55 10.41 -11.47 -5.64
CA ALA A 55 11.50 -11.38 -6.62
C ALA A 55 11.70 -12.68 -7.43
N GLY A 56 10.57 -13.30 -7.86
CA GLY A 56 10.61 -14.50 -8.70
C GLY A 56 11.12 -15.77 -7.99
N GLY A 57 10.88 -15.85 -6.66
CA GLY A 57 11.27 -17.00 -5.84
C GLY A 57 12.55 -16.81 -5.02
N MET A 58 13.15 -15.63 -5.06
CA MET A 58 14.31 -15.31 -4.21
C MET A 58 13.94 -15.38 -2.73
N GLY A 59 12.69 -14.98 -2.36
CA GLY A 59 12.20 -15.13 -1.00
C GLY A 59 12.28 -16.57 -0.50
N ALA A 60 11.75 -17.52 -1.28
CA ALA A 60 11.83 -18.94 -0.95
C ALA A 60 13.28 -19.43 -0.84
N MET A 61 14.13 -19.05 -1.79
CA MET A 61 15.55 -19.43 -1.79
C MET A 61 16.28 -18.94 -0.53
N LEU A 62 16.14 -17.67 -0.17
CA LEU A 62 16.81 -17.10 0.99
C LEU A 62 16.29 -17.73 2.29
N SER A 63 14.99 -17.99 2.38
CA SER A 63 14.39 -18.65 3.53
C SER A 63 14.86 -20.11 3.65
N ALA A 64 14.90 -20.84 2.52
CA ALA A 64 15.29 -22.25 2.51
C ALA A 64 16.77 -22.49 2.78
N LEU A 65 17.66 -21.71 2.16
CA LEU A 65 19.09 -21.97 2.15
C LEU A 65 19.87 -21.16 3.20
N LEU A 66 19.37 -19.99 3.57
CA LEU A 66 20.06 -19.10 4.50
C LEU A 66 19.28 -18.87 5.81
N GLY A 67 18.10 -19.48 5.96
CA GLY A 67 17.26 -19.30 7.15
C GLY A 67 16.69 -17.88 7.29
N ALA A 68 16.56 -17.12 6.17
CA ALA A 68 16.03 -15.78 6.20
C ALA A 68 14.57 -15.77 6.61
N GLU A 69 14.18 -14.83 7.47
CA GLU A 69 12.81 -14.57 7.84
C GLU A 69 12.15 -13.69 6.78
N LEU A 70 10.97 -14.11 6.29
CA LEU A 70 10.18 -13.34 5.35
C LEU A 70 9.18 -12.47 6.10
N THR A 71 9.33 -11.15 6.00
CA THR A 71 8.46 -10.18 6.66
C THR A 71 7.80 -9.24 5.66
N HIS A 72 6.68 -8.62 6.05
CA HIS A 72 6.07 -7.56 5.23
C HIS A 72 6.99 -6.35 5.16
N GLY A 73 7.39 -5.96 3.95
CA GLY A 73 8.36 -4.89 3.73
C GLY A 73 7.94 -3.55 4.32
N SER A 74 6.65 -3.18 4.20
CA SER A 74 6.11 -1.95 4.80
C SER A 74 6.24 -1.94 6.33
N ALA A 75 5.88 -3.03 6.99
CA ALA A 75 6.02 -3.16 8.43
C ALA A 75 7.49 -3.10 8.86
N ALA A 76 8.38 -3.81 8.15
CA ALA A 76 9.80 -3.81 8.44
C ALA A 76 10.42 -2.39 8.33
N VAL A 77 10.08 -1.65 7.27
CA VAL A 77 10.57 -0.27 7.08
C VAL A 77 10.03 0.66 8.15
N LEU A 78 8.71 0.62 8.43
CA LEU A 78 8.12 1.48 9.46
C LEU A 78 8.68 1.19 10.86
N ASN A 79 8.98 -0.06 11.17
CA ASN A 79 9.66 -0.42 12.42
C ASN A 79 11.10 0.14 12.46
N ALA A 80 11.84 -0.01 11.37
CA ALA A 80 13.22 0.45 11.29
C ALA A 80 13.38 1.97 11.45
N VAL A 81 12.40 2.75 10.96
CA VAL A 81 12.39 4.22 11.12
C VAL A 81 11.73 4.68 12.42
N GLY A 82 11.23 3.78 13.25
CA GLY A 82 10.59 4.13 14.52
C GLY A 82 9.25 4.87 14.34
N PHE A 83 8.50 4.55 13.28
CA PHE A 83 7.29 5.28 12.89
C PHE A 83 6.28 5.44 14.04
N ASP A 84 6.04 4.38 14.80
CA ASP A 84 5.04 4.40 15.87
C ASP A 84 5.42 5.40 16.99
N ALA A 85 6.73 5.58 17.24
CA ALA A 85 7.19 6.56 18.23
C ALA A 85 6.95 8.01 17.78
N LEU A 86 6.94 8.27 16.46
CA LEU A 86 6.66 9.60 15.91
C LEU A 86 5.19 9.99 16.02
N LEU A 87 4.27 9.03 16.10
CA LEU A 87 2.83 9.29 16.14
C LEU A 87 2.38 10.01 17.41
N GLY A 88 3.16 9.93 18.50
CA GLY A 88 2.82 10.58 19.76
C GLY A 88 2.69 12.11 19.69
N ASP A 89 3.48 12.75 18.82
CA ASP A 89 3.51 14.19 18.62
C ASP A 89 3.02 14.61 17.23
N THR A 90 2.23 13.73 16.59
CA THR A 90 1.76 13.94 15.20
C THR A 90 0.27 14.22 15.16
N ASP A 91 -0.11 15.35 14.58
CA ASP A 91 -1.51 15.75 14.38
C ASP A 91 -2.14 15.16 13.12
N LEU A 92 -1.33 14.86 12.11
CA LEU A 92 -1.78 14.37 10.80
C LEU A 92 -0.64 13.64 10.09
N VAL A 93 -0.95 12.51 9.46
CA VAL A 93 -0.04 11.81 8.56
C VAL A 93 -0.50 11.99 7.12
N ILE A 94 0.42 12.30 6.21
CA ILE A 94 0.17 12.35 4.77
C ILE A 94 0.97 11.24 4.11
N THR A 95 0.29 10.43 3.32
CA THR A 95 0.89 9.34 2.54
C THR A 95 0.33 9.31 1.12
N GLY A 96 0.84 8.44 0.27
CA GLY A 96 0.31 8.33 -1.08
C GLY A 96 0.86 7.13 -1.84
N GLU A 97 0.18 6.84 -2.95
CA GLU A 97 0.60 5.80 -3.90
C GLU A 97 0.09 6.11 -5.31
N GLY A 98 0.61 5.39 -6.31
CA GLY A 98 0.20 5.57 -7.70
C GLY A 98 -1.25 5.17 -7.97
N GLN A 99 -1.72 4.08 -7.37
CA GLN A 99 -3.10 3.62 -7.46
C GLN A 99 -3.56 3.06 -6.12
N LEU A 100 -4.61 3.65 -5.58
CA LEU A 100 -5.30 3.16 -4.38
C LEU A 100 -6.45 2.26 -4.81
N ASP A 101 -6.47 1.01 -4.36
CA ASP A 101 -7.52 0.02 -4.62
C ASP A 101 -7.72 -0.91 -3.41
N ALA A 102 -8.61 -1.91 -3.52
CA ALA A 102 -8.88 -2.85 -2.45
C ALA A 102 -7.59 -3.48 -1.87
N SER A 103 -6.60 -3.79 -2.72
CA SER A 103 -5.36 -4.41 -2.26
C SER A 103 -4.48 -3.48 -1.41
N SER A 104 -4.71 -2.18 -1.48
CA SER A 104 -3.97 -1.18 -0.68
C SER A 104 -4.34 -1.26 0.80
N ALA A 105 -5.60 -1.62 1.11
CA ALA A 105 -6.07 -1.83 2.48
C ALA A 105 -5.67 -3.22 3.02
N ASP A 106 -5.76 -4.27 2.18
CA ASP A 106 -5.78 -5.66 2.64
C ASP A 106 -4.41 -6.32 2.74
N ASN A 107 -3.47 -5.98 1.88
CA ASN A 107 -2.27 -6.80 1.61
C ASN A 107 -0.97 -6.25 2.21
N GLY A 108 -1.02 -5.46 3.28
CA GLY A 108 0.20 -4.94 3.92
C GLY A 108 1.02 -4.03 3.01
N LYS A 109 0.39 -3.38 2.02
CA LYS A 109 1.00 -2.31 1.25
C LYS A 109 1.29 -1.11 2.14
N ALA A 110 2.20 -0.24 1.72
CA ALA A 110 2.70 0.87 2.53
C ALA A 110 1.56 1.76 3.07
N VAL A 111 0.61 2.16 2.21
CA VAL A 111 -0.51 3.02 2.61
C VAL A 111 -1.40 2.34 3.67
N GLY A 112 -1.81 1.09 3.44
CA GLY A 112 -2.64 0.35 4.39
C GLY A 112 -1.95 0.14 5.74
N GLU A 113 -0.66 -0.17 5.74
CA GLU A 113 0.11 -0.34 6.98
C GLU A 113 0.23 0.99 7.75
N VAL A 114 0.49 2.10 7.07
CA VAL A 114 0.51 3.44 7.69
C VAL A 114 -0.85 3.75 8.32
N VAL A 115 -1.95 3.55 7.59
CA VAL A 115 -3.31 3.80 8.09
C VAL A 115 -3.63 2.95 9.33
N LYS A 116 -3.30 1.66 9.29
CA LYS A 116 -3.50 0.75 10.44
C LYS A 116 -2.73 1.20 11.69
N ARG A 117 -1.47 1.61 11.54
CA ARG A 117 -0.66 2.08 12.67
C ARG A 117 -1.15 3.40 13.22
N CYS A 118 -1.55 4.33 12.37
CA CYS A 118 -2.16 5.59 12.80
C CYS A 118 -3.47 5.37 13.58
N ALA A 119 -4.29 4.41 13.14
CA ALA A 119 -5.52 4.04 13.85
C ALA A 119 -5.25 3.39 15.21
N ALA A 120 -4.21 2.57 15.31
CA ALA A 120 -3.85 1.82 16.50
C ALA A 120 -3.00 2.62 17.52
N ASN A 121 -2.66 3.90 17.23
CA ASN A 121 -1.82 4.71 18.10
C ASN A 121 -2.43 4.87 19.50
N SER A 122 -1.66 4.55 20.52
CA SER A 122 -2.11 4.54 21.94
C SER A 122 -2.47 5.92 22.50
N GLY A 123 -1.91 6.98 21.93
CA GLY A 123 -2.24 8.38 22.28
C GLY A 123 -3.52 8.91 21.65
N GLY A 124 -4.21 8.10 20.87
CA GLY A 124 -5.38 8.45 20.08
C GLY A 124 -5.11 8.27 18.59
N ALA A 125 -6.14 7.91 17.82
CA ALA A 125 -6.01 7.70 16.39
C ALA A 125 -5.56 8.98 15.67
N VAL A 126 -4.47 8.88 14.91
CA VAL A 126 -3.94 9.99 14.10
C VAL A 126 -4.64 9.96 12.74
N PRO A 127 -5.25 11.05 12.28
CA PRO A 127 -5.88 11.10 10.97
C PRO A 127 -4.84 10.95 9.85
N VAL A 128 -5.24 10.31 8.74
CA VAL A 128 -4.37 10.07 7.59
C VAL A 128 -4.97 10.68 6.33
N PHE A 129 -4.20 11.45 5.59
CA PHE A 129 -4.57 11.90 4.26
C PHE A 129 -3.74 11.18 3.21
N ILE A 130 -4.44 10.64 2.21
CA ILE A 130 -3.86 9.82 1.16
C ILE A 130 -3.99 10.55 -0.17
N VAL A 131 -2.87 10.82 -0.84
CA VAL A 131 -2.87 11.35 -2.20
C VAL A 131 -2.59 10.20 -3.15
N ALA A 132 -3.57 9.88 -3.99
CA ALA A 132 -3.49 8.77 -4.95
C ALA A 132 -3.41 9.27 -6.39
N GLY A 133 -2.56 8.66 -7.20
CA GLY A 133 -2.50 8.93 -8.63
C GLY A 133 -3.83 8.65 -9.31
N ARG A 134 -4.46 7.53 -8.97
CA ARG A 134 -5.83 7.16 -9.39
C ARG A 134 -6.49 6.28 -8.34
N LEU A 135 -7.81 6.19 -8.40
CA LEU A 135 -8.62 5.31 -7.57
C LEU A 135 -9.03 4.08 -8.40
N GLY A 136 -8.76 2.90 -7.87
CA GLY A 136 -9.23 1.62 -8.41
C GLY A 136 -10.43 1.11 -7.63
N MET A 137 -11.00 -0.02 -8.09
CA MET A 137 -12.15 -0.63 -7.42
C MET A 137 -11.80 -1.05 -5.99
N GLY A 138 -12.72 -0.77 -5.05
CA GLY A 138 -12.59 -1.16 -3.65
C GLY A 138 -11.62 -0.29 -2.87
N TYR A 139 -11.21 0.87 -3.38
CA TYR A 139 -10.38 1.81 -2.61
C TYR A 139 -11.06 2.25 -1.32
N GLU A 140 -12.38 2.19 -1.25
CA GLU A 140 -13.20 2.56 -0.10
C GLU A 140 -12.91 1.71 1.14
N HIS A 141 -12.35 0.51 0.98
CA HIS A 141 -11.93 -0.34 2.09
C HIS A 141 -10.93 0.35 3.03
N ILE A 142 -10.21 1.37 2.53
CA ILE A 142 -9.30 2.14 3.38
C ILE A 142 -10.02 2.90 4.49
N TYR A 143 -11.29 3.28 4.26
CA TYR A 143 -12.09 4.00 5.26
C TYR A 143 -12.55 3.10 6.42
N GLU A 144 -12.55 1.78 6.21
CA GLU A 144 -12.88 0.79 7.25
C GLU A 144 -11.73 0.62 8.25
N LEU A 145 -10.51 0.98 7.85
CA LEU A 145 -9.32 0.84 8.69
C LEU A 145 -9.15 1.99 9.68
N ALA A 146 -9.49 3.22 9.26
CA ALA A 146 -9.28 4.41 10.07
C ALA A 146 -10.01 5.63 9.52
N ASN A 147 -9.95 6.74 10.28
CA ASN A 147 -10.36 8.05 9.81
C ASN A 147 -9.34 8.58 8.77
N ALA A 148 -9.58 8.28 7.51
CA ALA A 148 -8.72 8.63 6.39
C ALA A 148 -9.42 9.56 5.39
N GLY A 149 -8.69 10.54 4.85
CA GLY A 149 -9.13 11.36 3.71
C GLY A 149 -8.39 10.93 2.45
N VAL A 150 -9.10 10.72 1.34
CA VAL A 150 -8.50 10.31 0.07
C VAL A 150 -8.63 11.43 -0.97
N PHE A 151 -7.52 11.80 -1.59
CA PHE A 151 -7.42 12.84 -2.62
C PHE A 151 -6.80 12.25 -3.88
N SER A 152 -7.60 12.12 -4.94
CA SER A 152 -7.11 11.68 -6.26
C SER A 152 -6.43 12.82 -7.01
N THR A 153 -5.39 12.51 -7.76
CA THR A 153 -4.79 13.47 -8.72
C THR A 153 -5.62 13.60 -9.99
N ILE A 154 -6.46 12.59 -10.30
CA ILE A 154 -7.42 12.63 -11.42
C ILE A 154 -8.79 12.98 -10.84
N VAL A 155 -9.37 14.10 -11.27
CA VAL A 155 -10.62 14.65 -10.72
C VAL A 155 -11.83 14.37 -11.63
N THR A 156 -11.61 14.20 -12.93
CA THR A 156 -12.65 13.93 -13.93
C THR A 156 -12.09 13.03 -15.03
N ASP A 157 -12.97 12.58 -15.94
CA ASP A 157 -12.61 11.98 -17.23
C ASP A 157 -11.94 13.01 -18.17
N GLU A 158 -11.03 13.80 -17.67
CA GLU A 158 -10.24 14.67 -18.52
C GLU A 158 -9.51 13.79 -19.52
N GLN A 159 -10.10 13.73 -20.71
CA GLN A 159 -9.39 13.33 -21.92
C GLN A 159 -8.10 14.17 -21.93
N PRO A 160 -6.92 13.59 -22.11
CA PRO A 160 -5.74 14.38 -22.30
C PRO A 160 -6.06 15.38 -23.42
N ASN A 161 -5.96 16.67 -23.12
CA ASN A 161 -6.10 17.70 -24.14
C ASN A 161 -5.14 17.37 -25.27
N ALA A 162 -5.55 17.62 -26.53
CA ALA A 162 -4.80 17.29 -27.74
C ALA A 162 -3.35 17.87 -27.77
N ASP A 163 -3.00 18.74 -26.82
CA ASP A 163 -1.71 19.42 -26.69
C ASP A 163 -0.88 19.04 -25.45
N GLY A 164 -1.15 17.91 -24.86
CA GLY A 164 -0.23 17.40 -23.86
C GLY A 164 -0.75 17.41 -22.45
N ASP A 165 -0.45 16.36 -21.86
CA ASP A 165 -0.50 16.00 -20.48
C ASP A 165 -0.24 17.16 -19.52
N CYS A 166 -1.22 17.41 -18.69
CA CYS A 166 -0.94 17.94 -17.37
C CYS A 166 -0.01 16.93 -16.71
N ASP A 167 1.26 17.27 -16.55
CA ASP A 167 2.26 16.34 -16.05
C ASP A 167 1.93 15.85 -14.63
N ALA A 168 2.52 14.74 -14.22
CA ALA A 168 2.25 14.13 -12.92
C ALA A 168 2.55 15.10 -11.76
N GLU A 169 3.53 15.98 -11.90
CA GLU A 169 3.90 16.99 -10.92
C GLU A 169 2.79 18.03 -10.72
N THR A 170 2.26 18.56 -11.80
CA THR A 170 1.14 19.52 -11.76
C THR A 170 -0.11 18.89 -11.14
N ARG A 171 -0.45 17.65 -11.52
CA ARG A 171 -1.59 16.92 -10.94
C ARG A 171 -1.40 16.70 -9.44
N LEU A 172 -0.21 16.28 -9.02
CA LEU A 172 0.12 16.08 -7.61
C LEU A 172 0.03 17.40 -6.83
N ARG A 173 0.56 18.50 -7.38
CA ARG A 173 0.49 19.83 -6.78
C ARG A 173 -0.96 20.27 -6.57
N LEU A 174 -1.82 20.13 -7.59
CA LEU A 174 -3.24 20.48 -7.49
C LEU A 174 -4.02 19.60 -6.49
N ALA A 175 -3.72 18.32 -6.42
CA ALA A 175 -4.31 17.42 -5.43
C ALA A 175 -3.90 17.82 -4.00
N SER A 176 -2.64 18.10 -3.81
CA SER A 176 -2.09 18.58 -2.53
C SER A 176 -2.69 19.93 -2.13
N GLU A 177 -2.85 20.84 -3.07
CA GLU A 177 -3.51 22.14 -2.81
C GLU A 177 -4.95 21.96 -2.32
N ARG A 178 -5.74 21.10 -2.98
CA ARG A 178 -7.11 20.76 -2.52
C ARG A 178 -7.12 20.19 -1.11
N MET A 179 -6.21 19.28 -0.82
CA MET A 179 -6.04 18.69 0.50
C MET A 179 -5.76 19.76 1.56
N PHE A 180 -4.78 20.62 1.34
CA PHE A 180 -4.44 21.68 2.30
C PHE A 180 -5.54 22.73 2.45
N ARG A 181 -6.31 23.03 1.39
CA ARG A 181 -7.51 23.90 1.49
C ARG A 181 -8.58 23.27 2.39
N CYS A 182 -8.79 21.95 2.32
CA CYS A 182 -9.71 21.25 3.25
C CYS A 182 -9.22 21.35 4.70
N ILE A 183 -7.93 21.16 4.96
CA ILE A 183 -7.35 21.31 6.30
C ILE A 183 -7.57 22.74 6.81
N ALA A 184 -7.19 23.75 6.04
CA ALA A 184 -7.31 25.16 6.44
C ALA A 184 -8.76 25.57 6.75
N SER A 185 -9.73 25.10 5.94
CA SER A 185 -11.15 25.38 6.19
C SER A 185 -11.66 24.72 7.47
N SER A 186 -11.18 23.52 7.80
CA SER A 186 -11.54 22.80 9.03
C SER A 186 -11.04 23.53 10.29
N PHE A 187 -9.83 24.07 10.25
CA PHE A 187 -9.30 24.89 11.36
C PHE A 187 -10.09 26.18 11.57
N SER A 188 -10.51 26.86 10.49
CA SER A 188 -11.32 28.08 10.60
C SER A 188 -12.70 27.83 11.22
N VAL A 189 -13.33 26.70 10.97
CA VAL A 189 -14.61 26.31 11.57
C VAL A 189 -14.45 26.05 13.07
N ASN A 190 -13.39 25.39 13.49
CA ASN A 190 -13.14 25.08 14.90
C ASN A 190 -12.81 26.34 15.72
N SER A 191 -12.06 27.30 15.16
CA SER A 191 -11.77 28.57 15.84
C SER A 191 -13.02 29.44 16.04
N GLN A 192 -13.97 29.42 15.10
CA GLN A 192 -15.25 30.11 15.24
C GLN A 192 -16.19 29.47 16.27
N ARG A 193 -16.13 28.13 16.46
CA ARG A 193 -16.92 27.43 17.49
C ARG A 193 -16.39 27.69 18.89
N SER A 194 -15.06 27.69 19.10
CA SER A 194 -14.48 28.05 20.41
C SER A 194 -14.71 29.50 20.81
N GLY A 195 -14.75 30.44 19.85
CA GLY A 195 -15.12 31.85 20.12
C GLY A 195 -16.58 32.09 20.44
N ARG A 196 -17.50 31.20 20.03
CA ARG A 196 -18.93 31.31 20.38
C ARG A 196 -19.27 30.74 21.76
N GLY A 197 -18.43 29.88 22.33
CA GLY A 197 -18.62 29.32 23.68
C GLY A 197 -18.28 30.27 24.83
N MET A 198 -17.60 31.40 24.58
CA MET A 198 -17.23 32.41 25.57
C MET A 198 -18.21 33.60 25.69
N ARG A 199 -19.35 33.54 25.00
CA ARG A 199 -20.41 34.58 25.11
C ARG A 199 -21.71 33.96 25.60
N ARG A 200 -21.71 33.43 26.79
CA ARG A 200 -22.91 33.21 27.61
C ARG A 200 -22.59 33.43 29.09
#